data_e1f54598a58bc4c9ec974b21469d1d6b
#
_entry.id   e1f54598a58bc4c9ec974b21469d1d6b
#
_cell.length_a   1.000
_cell.length_b   1.000
_cell.length_c   1.000
_cell.angle_alpha   90.00
_cell.angle_beta   90.00
_cell.angle_gamma   90.00
#
_symmetry.space_group_name_H-M   'P 1'
#
loop_
_entity.id
_entity.type
_entity.pdbx_description
1 polymer ?
#
loop_
_entity_poly.entity_id
_entity_poly.type
_entity_poly.pdbx_seq_one_letter_code
_entity_poly.pdbx_strand_id
1 'polypeptide(L)'
;MPRVTVVGAGFAALTAVRALHKAGGIQVSVVSPKAEFVYLPGLIWIPSGLRRAEDLRLPLSPLFRRLGVEHRAAEAMGLSADGRVLETSTGPVENDGLIIASGGRFIKKLPGIEHAITPCEGIAAAERIRDRLREMTGGVIALGFAGNPLEPQAMRGGPMFEFLFGIDQQLRQEGRRDKFKLIFFSPADKPGNRLGPKAVAGLMAVMRMRDIETHLGHKLKGFSAVGVSTEGGDFTADLILFMPGMTGNAWFESTQLPRSPGGLVQADAQCRVAGLERVYVAGDSGSFPGPDWMPKQAHMADLQARAAVGNLLAEFRSEAPRKTFKVELVCIVDAMDRGMLVARTEKHNLMLPSSRLFHWLKRAFEWWYLRPFR
;
A
#
# COMPACT_ATOMS: atom_id res chain seq x y z
N MET A 1 -23.49 12.42 22.04
CA MET A 1 -22.73 11.34 21.35
C MET A 1 -21.40 11.94 20.88
N PRO A 2 -20.27 11.35 21.21
CA PRO A 2 -18.98 11.80 20.69
C PRO A 2 -18.96 11.75 19.15
N ARG A 3 -18.34 12.78 18.54
CA ARG A 3 -18.12 12.89 17.10
C ARG A 3 -16.73 12.39 16.77
N VAL A 4 -16.62 11.36 15.94
CA VAL A 4 -15.35 10.82 15.49
C VAL A 4 -15.20 11.04 14.01
N THR A 5 -14.12 11.71 13.61
CA THR A 5 -13.75 11.91 12.22
C THR A 5 -12.68 10.90 11.79
N VAL A 6 -12.92 10.22 10.70
CA VAL A 6 -11.96 9.33 10.03
C VAL A 6 -11.50 9.97 8.73
N VAL A 7 -10.19 10.21 8.59
CA VAL A 7 -9.62 10.83 7.40
C VAL A 7 -9.13 9.74 6.43
N GLY A 8 -9.77 9.63 5.28
CA GLY A 8 -9.47 8.65 4.24
C GLY A 8 -10.60 7.67 3.95
N ALA A 9 -10.47 6.92 2.86
CA ALA A 9 -11.43 5.91 2.41
C ALA A 9 -10.74 4.57 2.03
N GLY A 10 -9.51 4.34 2.52
CA GLY A 10 -8.74 3.11 2.30
C GLY A 10 -9.02 2.02 3.36
N PHE A 11 -8.18 0.99 3.37
CA PHE A 11 -8.31 -0.18 4.25
C PHE A 11 -8.47 0.19 5.72
N ALA A 12 -7.53 0.98 6.27
CA ALA A 12 -7.58 1.39 7.66
C ALA A 12 -8.83 2.20 8.00
N ALA A 13 -9.20 3.15 7.12
CA ALA A 13 -10.39 3.98 7.31
C ALA A 13 -11.67 3.16 7.36
N LEU A 14 -11.86 2.24 6.41
CA LEU A 14 -13.06 1.40 6.35
C LEU A 14 -13.14 0.41 7.52
N THR A 15 -12.01 -0.11 7.97
CA THR A 15 -11.96 -0.94 9.18
C THR A 15 -12.29 -0.12 10.43
N ALA A 16 -11.76 1.12 10.53
CA ALA A 16 -12.10 2.02 11.63
C ALA A 16 -13.60 2.38 11.64
N VAL A 17 -14.16 2.76 10.50
CA VAL A 17 -15.61 3.07 10.37
C VAL A 17 -16.48 1.90 10.83
N ARG A 18 -16.19 0.68 10.36
CA ARG A 18 -16.95 -0.52 10.74
C ARG A 18 -16.82 -0.85 12.22
N ALA A 19 -15.63 -0.65 12.79
CA ALA A 19 -15.37 -0.89 14.22
C ALA A 19 -16.10 0.13 15.10
N LEU A 20 -16.11 1.42 14.73
CA LEU A 20 -16.85 2.48 15.41
C LEU A 20 -18.36 2.24 15.34
N HIS A 21 -18.90 1.93 14.16
CA HIS A 21 -20.31 1.59 13.98
C HIS A 21 -20.73 0.41 14.87
N LYS A 22 -19.91 -0.66 14.91
CA LYS A 22 -20.18 -1.85 15.74
C LYS A 22 -20.20 -1.51 17.24
N ALA A 23 -19.39 -0.56 17.69
CA ALA A 23 -19.35 -0.14 19.08
C ALA A 23 -20.62 0.61 19.49
N GLY A 24 -21.27 1.31 18.56
CA GLY A 24 -22.44 2.15 18.82
C GLY A 24 -22.14 3.39 19.66
N GLY A 25 -23.11 4.28 19.81
CA GLY A 25 -23.00 5.47 20.65
C GLY A 25 -22.00 6.53 20.15
N ILE A 26 -21.59 6.49 18.89
CA ILE A 26 -20.61 7.38 18.24
C ILE A 26 -21.23 7.93 16.94
N GLN A 27 -21.12 9.21 16.73
CA GLN A 27 -21.38 9.83 15.44
C GLN A 27 -20.11 9.78 14.61
N VAL A 28 -20.15 9.11 13.45
CA VAL A 28 -18.98 8.90 12.60
C VAL A 28 -19.09 9.76 11.35
N SER A 29 -18.05 10.54 11.06
CA SER A 29 -17.86 11.23 9.79
C SER A 29 -16.60 10.73 9.08
N VAL A 30 -16.65 10.65 7.75
CA VAL A 30 -15.51 10.30 6.90
C VAL A 30 -15.17 11.48 6.01
N VAL A 31 -13.93 11.93 6.05
CA VAL A 31 -13.41 12.97 5.17
C VAL A 31 -12.50 12.31 4.12
N SER A 32 -12.92 12.37 2.87
CA SER A 32 -12.13 11.92 1.72
C SER A 32 -12.62 12.59 0.44
N PRO A 33 -11.77 12.80 -0.58
CA PRO A 33 -12.17 13.48 -1.82
C PRO A 33 -13.32 12.76 -2.54
N LYS A 34 -13.39 11.43 -2.43
CA LYS A 34 -14.41 10.59 -3.07
C LYS A 34 -14.92 9.54 -2.09
N ALA A 35 -16.22 9.23 -2.15
CA ALA A 35 -16.81 8.07 -1.51
C ALA A 35 -16.54 6.80 -2.34
N GLU A 36 -15.26 6.45 -2.46
CA GLU A 36 -14.79 5.35 -3.31
C GLU A 36 -13.67 4.59 -2.61
N PHE A 37 -13.72 3.28 -2.68
CA PHE A 37 -12.64 2.39 -2.27
C PHE A 37 -12.02 1.71 -3.48
N VAL A 38 -10.71 1.79 -3.60
CA VAL A 38 -9.95 1.07 -4.62
C VAL A 38 -9.23 -0.10 -3.97
N TYR A 39 -9.52 -1.31 -4.42
CA TYR A 39 -8.86 -2.52 -3.94
C TYR A 39 -7.49 -2.69 -4.60
N LEU A 40 -6.49 -2.00 -4.06
CA LEU A 40 -5.12 -1.95 -4.60
C LEU A 40 -4.45 -3.33 -4.82
N PRO A 41 -4.68 -4.38 -3.98
CA PRO A 41 -4.05 -5.68 -4.24
C PRO A 41 -4.45 -6.35 -5.55
N GLY A 42 -5.57 -5.97 -6.15
CA GLY A 42 -6.04 -6.47 -7.45
C GLY A 42 -5.43 -5.77 -8.66
N LEU A 43 -4.70 -4.65 -8.48
CA LEU A 43 -4.08 -3.90 -9.58
C LEU A 43 -3.13 -4.75 -10.43
N ILE A 44 -2.47 -5.73 -9.83
CA ILE A 44 -1.58 -6.68 -10.50
C ILE A 44 -2.26 -7.49 -11.60
N TRP A 45 -3.59 -7.60 -11.58
CA TRP A 45 -4.38 -8.38 -12.54
C TRP A 45 -4.98 -7.54 -13.68
N ILE A 46 -4.87 -6.20 -13.62
CA ILE A 46 -5.34 -5.33 -14.71
C ILE A 46 -4.52 -5.51 -15.99
N PRO A 47 -3.17 -5.60 -15.97
CA PRO A 47 -2.39 -5.77 -17.20
C PRO A 47 -2.79 -7.00 -18.01
N SER A 48 -3.10 -8.09 -17.34
CA SER A 48 -3.52 -9.36 -17.97
C SER A 48 -5.01 -9.43 -18.32
N GLY A 49 -5.83 -8.47 -17.88
CA GLY A 49 -7.28 -8.51 -18.06
C GLY A 49 -8.03 -9.45 -17.11
N LEU A 50 -7.36 -10.06 -16.11
CA LEU A 50 -8.04 -10.84 -15.06
C LEU A 50 -8.95 -10.00 -14.17
N ARG A 51 -8.71 -8.70 -14.10
CA ARG A 51 -9.58 -7.68 -13.50
C ARG A 51 -9.64 -6.46 -14.40
N ARG A 52 -10.81 -5.83 -14.40
CA ARG A 52 -11.05 -4.52 -15.00
C ARG A 52 -11.09 -3.47 -13.90
N ALA A 53 -11.03 -2.20 -14.28
CA ALA A 53 -11.12 -1.07 -13.34
C ALA A 53 -12.35 -1.15 -12.43
N GLU A 54 -13.49 -1.51 -13.00
CA GLU A 54 -14.78 -1.58 -12.31
C GLU A 54 -14.80 -2.67 -11.24
N ASP A 55 -14.08 -3.76 -11.45
CA ASP A 55 -14.00 -4.87 -10.49
C ASP A 55 -13.31 -4.45 -9.18
N LEU A 56 -12.42 -3.45 -9.25
CA LEU A 56 -11.58 -2.97 -8.15
C LEU A 56 -12.03 -1.65 -7.54
N ARG A 57 -12.97 -0.96 -8.18
CA ARG A 57 -13.51 0.33 -7.76
C ARG A 57 -14.89 0.11 -7.14
N LEU A 58 -15.02 0.38 -5.84
CA LEU A 58 -16.25 0.17 -5.10
C LEU A 58 -16.81 1.49 -4.57
N PRO A 59 -18.05 1.85 -4.94
CA PRO A 59 -18.71 3.02 -4.38
C PRO A 59 -19.05 2.81 -2.91
N LEU A 60 -18.68 3.76 -2.05
CA LEU A 60 -18.88 3.67 -0.60
C LEU A 60 -20.19 4.32 -0.12
N SER A 61 -20.87 5.11 -0.96
CA SER A 61 -22.10 5.79 -0.56
C SER A 61 -23.19 4.83 -0.06
N PRO A 62 -23.39 3.63 -0.64
CA PRO A 62 -24.36 2.66 -0.10
C PRO A 62 -23.94 2.14 1.28
N LEU A 63 -22.64 1.87 1.49
CA LEU A 63 -22.12 1.44 2.77
C LEU A 63 -22.29 2.53 3.83
N PHE A 64 -21.91 3.76 3.53
CA PHE A 64 -22.00 4.87 4.47
C PHE A 64 -23.45 5.14 4.89
N ARG A 65 -24.41 5.12 3.96
CA ARG A 65 -25.84 5.21 4.28
C ARG A 65 -26.30 4.08 5.21
N ARG A 66 -25.92 2.84 4.91
CA ARG A 66 -26.28 1.66 5.74
C ARG A 66 -25.72 1.74 7.15
N LEU A 67 -24.54 2.34 7.32
CA LEU A 67 -23.87 2.48 8.61
C LEU A 67 -24.21 3.80 9.33
N GLY A 68 -25.01 4.68 8.75
CA GLY A 68 -25.30 6.01 9.31
C GLY A 68 -24.08 6.92 9.41
N VAL A 69 -23.14 6.79 8.45
CA VAL A 69 -21.89 7.56 8.41
C VAL A 69 -22.04 8.76 7.50
N GLU A 70 -21.70 9.94 7.99
CA GLU A 70 -21.62 11.16 7.18
C GLU A 70 -20.36 11.12 6.32
N HIS A 71 -20.46 11.30 5.01
CA HIS A 71 -19.33 11.48 4.12
C HIS A 71 -19.18 12.93 3.71
N ARG A 72 -18.02 13.54 3.99
CA ARG A 72 -17.61 14.84 3.48
C ARG A 72 -16.64 14.67 2.32
N ALA A 73 -17.10 15.02 1.12
CA ALA A 73 -16.27 15.00 -0.09
C ALA A 73 -15.29 16.18 -0.07
N ALA A 74 -14.18 16.03 0.65
CA ALA A 74 -13.19 17.08 0.86
C ALA A 74 -11.79 16.50 1.02
N GLU A 75 -10.78 17.31 0.72
CA GLU A 75 -9.37 17.03 1.01
C GLU A 75 -9.02 17.56 2.41
N ALA A 76 -8.28 16.78 3.20
CA ALA A 76 -7.68 17.24 4.43
C ALA A 76 -6.51 18.19 4.09
N MET A 77 -6.46 19.37 4.71
CA MET A 77 -5.48 20.40 4.43
C MET A 77 -4.66 20.80 5.65
N GLY A 78 -5.21 20.61 6.85
CA GLY A 78 -4.56 21.00 8.09
C GLY A 78 -5.24 20.40 9.32
N LEU A 79 -4.66 20.61 10.49
CA LEU A 79 -5.19 20.16 11.76
C LEU A 79 -4.84 21.17 12.85
N SER A 80 -5.80 21.51 13.70
CA SER A 80 -5.55 22.35 14.89
C SER A 80 -4.54 21.67 15.82
N ALA A 81 -3.85 22.49 16.63
CA ALA A 81 -2.78 22.00 17.51
C ALA A 81 -3.25 20.95 18.54
N ASP A 82 -4.50 20.99 18.92
CA ASP A 82 -5.15 20.05 19.85
C ASP A 82 -5.79 18.82 19.13
N GLY A 83 -5.80 18.83 17.79
CA GLY A 83 -6.41 17.78 16.99
C GLY A 83 -7.93 17.80 16.89
N ARG A 84 -8.58 18.88 17.38
CA ARG A 84 -10.06 18.96 17.46
C ARG A 84 -10.73 19.54 16.22
N VAL A 85 -9.99 20.25 15.40
CA VAL A 85 -10.50 20.83 14.14
C VAL A 85 -9.65 20.34 12.98
N LEU A 86 -10.25 19.57 12.08
CA LEU A 86 -9.64 19.19 10.81
C LEU A 86 -9.98 20.25 9.76
N GLU A 87 -8.97 20.93 9.26
CA GLU A 87 -9.12 21.86 8.13
C GLU A 87 -9.26 21.08 6.82
N THR A 88 -10.27 21.42 6.04
CA THR A 88 -10.54 20.76 4.76
C THR A 88 -10.79 21.74 3.63
N SER A 89 -10.73 21.27 2.38
CA SER A 89 -11.01 22.07 1.19
C SER A 89 -12.45 22.64 1.12
N THR A 90 -13.36 22.17 1.98
CA THR A 90 -14.75 22.63 2.06
C THR A 90 -15.12 23.27 3.40
N GLY A 91 -14.12 23.59 4.22
CA GLY A 91 -14.27 24.20 5.53
C GLY A 91 -13.88 23.26 6.68
N PRO A 92 -13.86 23.76 7.92
CA PRO A 92 -13.43 23.02 9.08
C PRO A 92 -14.41 21.91 9.49
N VAL A 93 -13.86 20.86 10.09
CA VAL A 93 -14.60 19.72 10.64
C VAL A 93 -14.20 19.54 12.09
N GLU A 94 -15.10 19.89 13.01
CA GLU A 94 -14.90 19.65 14.44
C GLU A 94 -15.09 18.17 14.79
N ASN A 95 -14.29 17.69 15.72
CA ASN A 95 -14.36 16.30 16.20
C ASN A 95 -14.00 16.21 17.71
N ASP A 96 -14.51 15.18 18.36
CA ASP A 96 -14.15 14.78 19.72
C ASP A 96 -13.08 13.68 19.73
N GLY A 97 -12.83 13.05 18.55
CA GLY A 97 -11.79 12.08 18.31
C GLY A 97 -11.47 11.94 16.82
N LEU A 98 -10.19 11.75 16.52
CA LEU A 98 -9.69 11.70 15.14
C LEU A 98 -8.94 10.41 14.84
N ILE A 99 -9.23 9.80 13.68
CA ILE A 99 -8.44 8.68 13.14
C ILE A 99 -7.86 9.10 11.78
N ILE A 100 -6.53 9.24 11.72
CA ILE A 100 -5.80 9.57 10.50
C ILE A 100 -5.52 8.27 9.74
N ALA A 101 -6.19 8.08 8.61
CA ALA A 101 -6.11 6.89 7.76
C ALA A 101 -6.05 7.26 6.27
N SER A 102 -5.46 8.42 5.96
CA SER A 102 -5.38 9.02 4.61
C SER A 102 -4.34 8.37 3.70
N GLY A 103 -3.63 7.34 4.19
CA GLY A 103 -2.59 6.65 3.44
C GLY A 103 -1.28 7.44 3.35
N GLY A 104 -0.41 7.03 2.44
CA GLY A 104 0.85 7.68 2.12
C GLY A 104 0.96 7.97 0.63
N ARG A 105 2.02 8.66 0.24
CA ARG A 105 2.36 8.97 -1.15
C ARG A 105 3.72 8.39 -1.53
N PHE A 106 3.96 8.19 -2.81
CA PHE A 106 5.26 7.78 -3.33
C PHE A 106 6.22 8.98 -3.47
N ILE A 107 7.50 8.76 -3.20
CA ILE A 107 8.56 9.76 -3.32
C ILE A 107 8.98 9.86 -4.78
N LYS A 108 8.56 10.91 -5.49
CA LYS A 108 8.87 11.14 -6.90
C LYS A 108 9.97 12.18 -7.11
N LYS A 109 11.12 11.98 -6.44
CA LYS A 109 12.25 12.93 -6.49
C LYS A 109 13.42 12.47 -7.38
N LEU A 110 13.38 11.24 -7.88
CA LEU A 110 14.42 10.76 -8.80
C LEU A 110 14.33 11.49 -10.15
N PRO A 111 15.46 11.93 -10.73
CA PRO A 111 15.47 12.53 -12.06
C PRO A 111 14.83 11.61 -13.11
N GLY A 112 13.96 12.15 -13.96
CA GLY A 112 13.28 11.39 -15.00
C GLY A 112 12.24 10.40 -14.53
N ILE A 113 11.75 10.51 -13.28
CA ILE A 113 10.74 9.59 -12.71
C ILE A 113 9.43 9.54 -13.52
N GLU A 114 9.15 10.57 -14.32
CA GLU A 114 8.01 10.64 -15.23
C GLU A 114 8.10 9.62 -16.38
N HIS A 115 9.28 9.10 -16.70
CA HIS A 115 9.49 8.03 -17.68
C HIS A 115 9.13 6.64 -17.11
N ALA A 116 8.98 6.52 -15.79
CA ALA A 116 8.59 5.27 -15.13
C ALA A 116 7.11 5.30 -14.71
N ILE A 117 6.41 4.18 -14.90
CA ILE A 117 5.07 3.99 -14.34
C ILE A 117 5.20 3.46 -12.92
N THR A 118 4.54 4.10 -11.95
CA THR A 118 4.43 3.59 -10.58
C THR A 118 3.16 2.72 -10.45
N PRO A 119 3.26 1.38 -10.44
CA PRO A 119 2.09 0.51 -10.61
C PRO A 119 1.02 0.66 -9.54
N CYS A 120 1.41 0.91 -8.28
CA CYS A 120 0.46 1.01 -7.16
C CYS A 120 -0.09 2.42 -6.92
N GLU A 121 0.06 3.36 -7.86
CA GLU A 121 -0.61 4.66 -7.79
C GLU A 121 -2.12 4.58 -8.02
N GLY A 122 -2.59 3.48 -8.57
CA GLY A 122 -4.01 3.24 -8.77
C GLY A 122 -4.34 2.62 -10.12
N ILE A 123 -5.62 2.60 -10.43
CA ILE A 123 -6.17 1.94 -11.62
C ILE A 123 -5.57 2.50 -12.90
N ALA A 124 -5.50 3.83 -13.04
CA ALA A 124 -4.96 4.46 -14.26
C ALA A 124 -3.52 4.05 -14.55
N ALA A 125 -2.68 3.87 -13.52
CA ALA A 125 -1.31 3.40 -13.72
C ALA A 125 -1.28 1.93 -14.21
N ALA A 126 -2.11 1.07 -13.65
CA ALA A 126 -2.21 -0.33 -14.06
C ALA A 126 -2.79 -0.47 -15.48
N GLU A 127 -3.75 0.38 -15.87
CA GLU A 127 -4.27 0.45 -17.24
C GLU A 127 -3.19 0.93 -18.24
N ARG A 128 -2.40 1.94 -17.89
CA ARG A 128 -1.26 2.36 -18.72
C ARG A 128 -0.27 1.20 -18.93
N ILE A 129 0.00 0.39 -17.91
CA ILE A 129 0.84 -0.81 -18.07
C ILE A 129 0.21 -1.78 -19.07
N ARG A 130 -1.08 -2.08 -18.92
CA ARG A 130 -1.83 -2.93 -19.85
C ARG A 130 -1.70 -2.45 -21.31
N ASP A 131 -1.96 -1.16 -21.51
CA ASP A 131 -2.02 -0.58 -22.85
C ASP A 131 -0.62 -0.56 -23.49
N ARG A 132 0.43 -0.20 -22.73
CA ARG A 132 1.81 -0.28 -23.20
C ARG A 132 2.21 -1.72 -23.56
N LEU A 133 1.89 -2.73 -22.74
CA LEU A 133 2.17 -4.14 -23.04
C LEU A 133 1.48 -4.64 -24.31
N ARG A 134 0.29 -4.12 -24.63
CA ARG A 134 -0.45 -4.45 -25.87
C ARG A 134 0.17 -3.82 -27.10
N GLU A 135 0.66 -2.59 -27.00
CA GLU A 135 1.31 -1.86 -28.08
C GLU A 135 2.69 -2.44 -28.43
N MET A 136 3.43 -2.95 -27.45
CA MET A 136 4.78 -3.47 -27.65
C MET A 136 4.75 -4.80 -28.40
N THR A 137 5.57 -4.92 -29.44
CA THR A 137 5.79 -6.18 -30.19
C THR A 137 6.99 -6.97 -29.68
N GLY A 138 7.87 -6.33 -28.91
CA GLY A 138 9.08 -6.85 -28.29
C GLY A 138 9.81 -5.73 -27.56
N GLY A 139 10.99 -6.02 -27.00
CA GLY A 139 11.84 -5.03 -26.34
C GLY A 139 12.19 -5.37 -24.90
N VAL A 140 12.63 -4.36 -24.15
CA VAL A 140 13.13 -4.49 -22.78
C VAL A 140 12.11 -3.92 -21.80
N ILE A 141 11.68 -4.75 -20.84
CA ILE A 141 10.79 -4.32 -19.74
C ILE A 141 11.59 -4.37 -18.44
N ALA A 142 11.77 -3.23 -17.81
CA ALA A 142 12.49 -3.10 -16.55
C ALA A 142 11.52 -2.87 -15.38
N LEU A 143 11.63 -3.68 -14.33
CA LEU A 143 10.82 -3.55 -13.13
C LEU A 143 11.73 -3.42 -11.91
N GLY A 144 11.40 -2.47 -11.02
CA GLY A 144 12.21 -2.29 -9.83
C GLY A 144 11.49 -1.54 -8.72
N PHE A 145 12.12 -1.55 -7.54
CA PHE A 145 11.63 -0.77 -6.41
C PHE A 145 12.77 -0.28 -5.53
N ALA A 146 12.51 0.80 -4.81
CA ALA A 146 13.35 1.31 -3.75
C ALA A 146 12.54 1.55 -2.47
N GLY A 147 13.23 1.75 -1.36
CA GLY A 147 12.63 2.16 -0.08
C GLY A 147 12.78 3.66 0.18
N ASN A 148 12.20 4.11 1.28
CA ASN A 148 12.53 5.41 1.87
C ASN A 148 13.76 5.20 2.79
N PRO A 149 14.91 5.84 2.51
CA PRO A 149 16.12 5.62 3.32
C PRO A 149 15.98 6.13 4.76
N LEU A 150 15.07 7.08 5.01
CA LEU A 150 14.80 7.64 6.33
C LEU A 150 13.69 6.90 7.09
N GLU A 151 13.01 5.96 6.43
CA GLU A 151 11.91 5.19 7.02
C GLU A 151 11.88 3.79 6.38
N PRO A 152 12.64 2.81 6.90
CA PRO A 152 12.72 1.47 6.32
C PRO A 152 11.36 0.79 6.13
N GLN A 153 10.40 1.06 7.00
CA GLN A 153 9.03 0.53 6.90
C GLN A 153 8.23 1.12 5.72
N ALA A 154 8.62 2.30 5.21
CA ALA A 154 7.86 3.04 4.19
C ALA A 154 8.24 2.61 2.76
N MET A 155 7.93 1.37 2.42
CA MET A 155 8.11 0.82 1.08
C MET A 155 7.04 -0.22 0.74
N ARG A 156 6.84 -0.45 -0.56
CA ARG A 156 5.87 -1.42 -1.09
C ARG A 156 6.49 -2.25 -2.22
N GLY A 157 7.48 -3.08 -1.88
CA GLY A 157 8.21 -3.89 -2.88
C GLY A 157 7.47 -5.17 -3.32
N GLY A 158 6.61 -5.75 -2.46
CA GLY A 158 5.91 -7.01 -2.76
C GLY A 158 5.17 -7.04 -4.10
N PRO A 159 4.32 -6.05 -4.41
CA PRO A 159 3.61 -6.00 -5.69
C PRO A 159 4.51 -5.97 -6.92
N MET A 160 5.75 -5.49 -6.82
CA MET A 160 6.67 -5.48 -7.97
C MET A 160 7.05 -6.88 -8.42
N PHE A 161 7.21 -7.83 -7.50
CA PHE A 161 7.41 -9.23 -7.85
C PHE A 161 6.18 -9.82 -8.53
N GLU A 162 4.99 -9.42 -8.09
CA GLU A 162 3.73 -9.88 -8.68
C GLU A 162 3.54 -9.33 -10.10
N PHE A 163 3.83 -8.04 -10.33
CA PHE A 163 3.84 -7.47 -11.68
C PHE A 163 4.88 -8.15 -12.57
N LEU A 164 6.10 -8.39 -12.06
CA LEU A 164 7.17 -9.04 -12.80
C LEU A 164 6.77 -10.45 -13.26
N PHE A 165 6.33 -11.29 -12.32
CA PHE A 165 5.97 -12.67 -12.63
C PHE A 165 4.64 -12.76 -13.40
N GLY A 166 3.73 -11.82 -13.16
CA GLY A 166 2.48 -11.71 -13.90
C GLY A 166 2.72 -11.35 -15.37
N ILE A 167 3.56 -10.36 -15.64
CA ILE A 167 3.94 -9.97 -17.02
C ILE A 167 4.70 -11.10 -17.72
N ASP A 168 5.67 -11.74 -17.05
CA ASP A 168 6.37 -12.89 -17.63
C ASP A 168 5.38 -14.02 -18.00
N GLN A 169 4.43 -14.33 -17.12
CA GLN A 169 3.44 -15.36 -17.35
C GLN A 169 2.47 -14.98 -18.48
N GLN A 170 2.04 -13.71 -18.54
CA GLN A 170 1.20 -13.19 -19.61
C GLN A 170 1.89 -13.33 -20.97
N LEU A 171 3.14 -12.89 -21.08
CA LEU A 171 3.92 -12.98 -22.31
C LEU A 171 4.13 -14.45 -22.77
N ARG A 172 4.28 -15.38 -21.82
CA ARG A 172 4.36 -16.82 -22.11
C ARG A 172 3.04 -17.37 -22.66
N GLN A 173 1.92 -17.00 -22.03
CA GLN A 173 0.58 -17.43 -22.49
C GLN A 173 0.23 -16.87 -23.86
N GLU A 174 0.73 -15.67 -24.18
CA GLU A 174 0.56 -15.02 -25.48
C GLU A 174 1.57 -15.52 -26.55
N GLY A 175 2.53 -16.40 -26.20
CA GLY A 175 3.57 -16.88 -27.10
C GLY A 175 4.57 -15.80 -27.54
N ARG A 176 4.79 -14.77 -26.70
CA ARG A 176 5.59 -13.59 -26.99
C ARG A 176 6.81 -13.43 -26.10
N ARG A 177 7.02 -14.34 -25.12
CA ARG A 177 8.07 -14.18 -24.10
C ARG A 177 9.48 -14.06 -24.68
N ASP A 178 9.77 -14.75 -25.75
CA ASP A 178 11.03 -14.75 -26.47
C ASP A 178 11.38 -13.40 -27.13
N LYS A 179 10.38 -12.54 -27.38
CA LYS A 179 10.55 -11.22 -27.95
C LYS A 179 10.89 -10.14 -26.89
N PHE A 180 10.85 -10.48 -25.61
CA PHE A 180 11.04 -9.55 -24.51
C PHE A 180 12.20 -9.95 -23.60
N LYS A 181 13.06 -8.99 -23.29
CA LYS A 181 14.02 -9.06 -22.20
C LYS A 181 13.37 -8.49 -20.94
N LEU A 182 13.34 -9.25 -19.85
CA LEU A 182 12.86 -8.78 -18.56
C LEU A 182 14.06 -8.50 -17.65
N ILE A 183 14.09 -7.31 -17.04
CA ILE A 183 15.11 -6.87 -16.11
C ILE A 183 14.46 -6.51 -14.78
N PHE A 184 14.97 -7.06 -13.69
CA PHE A 184 14.61 -6.64 -12.35
C PHE A 184 15.76 -5.87 -11.70
N PHE A 185 15.47 -4.67 -11.15
CA PHE A 185 16.50 -3.83 -10.55
C PHE A 185 16.09 -3.32 -9.16
N SER A 186 17.09 -3.16 -8.27
CA SER A 186 16.88 -2.63 -6.93
C SER A 186 18.19 -2.12 -6.33
N PRO A 187 18.18 -1.04 -5.53
CA PRO A 187 19.35 -0.62 -4.79
C PRO A 187 19.74 -1.60 -3.66
N ALA A 188 18.87 -2.54 -3.30
CA ALA A 188 19.17 -3.57 -2.31
C ALA A 188 19.79 -4.81 -2.97
N ASP A 189 20.86 -5.35 -2.38
CA ASP A 189 21.48 -6.63 -2.80
C ASP A 189 20.52 -7.82 -2.66
N LYS A 190 19.64 -7.75 -1.65
CA LYS A 190 18.66 -8.79 -1.34
C LYS A 190 17.24 -8.20 -1.36
N PRO A 191 16.69 -7.94 -2.57
CA PRO A 191 15.36 -7.34 -2.70
C PRO A 191 14.30 -8.28 -2.11
N GLY A 192 13.33 -7.71 -1.41
CA GLY A 192 12.31 -8.49 -0.71
C GLY A 192 12.73 -9.02 0.66
N ASN A 193 13.81 -8.52 1.27
CA ASN A 193 14.30 -8.93 2.58
C ASN A 193 13.23 -8.89 3.70
N ARG A 194 12.21 -8.03 3.55
CA ARG A 194 11.05 -7.99 4.45
C ARG A 194 10.23 -9.27 4.45
N LEU A 195 10.18 -9.97 3.33
CA LEU A 195 9.48 -11.26 3.21
C LEU A 195 10.24 -12.38 3.97
N GLY A 196 11.49 -12.10 4.33
CA GLY A 196 12.37 -13.03 5.03
C GLY A 196 13.35 -13.77 4.10
N PRO A 197 14.43 -14.35 4.66
CA PRO A 197 15.53 -14.89 3.87
C PRO A 197 15.13 -16.04 2.95
N LYS A 198 14.21 -16.92 3.40
CA LYS A 198 13.69 -18.02 2.55
C LYS A 198 12.93 -17.49 1.34
N ALA A 199 12.14 -16.44 1.53
CA ALA A 199 11.38 -15.83 0.44
C ALA A 199 12.31 -15.14 -0.57
N VAL A 200 13.35 -14.42 -0.11
CA VAL A 200 14.37 -13.82 -0.99
C VAL A 200 15.03 -14.89 -1.85
N ALA A 201 15.50 -15.97 -1.24
CA ALA A 201 16.16 -17.09 -1.97
C ALA A 201 15.21 -17.69 -3.02
N GLY A 202 13.94 -17.90 -2.67
CA GLY A 202 12.92 -18.42 -3.58
C GLY A 202 12.62 -17.46 -4.74
N LEU A 203 12.46 -16.16 -4.48
CA LEU A 203 12.21 -15.16 -5.52
C LEU A 203 13.38 -15.07 -6.50
N MET A 204 14.62 -15.06 -6.00
CA MET A 204 15.82 -15.08 -6.85
C MET A 204 15.95 -16.35 -7.67
N ALA A 205 15.58 -17.51 -7.12
CA ALA A 205 15.54 -18.76 -7.88
C ALA A 205 14.49 -18.72 -8.99
N VAL A 206 13.30 -18.19 -8.73
CA VAL A 206 12.25 -18.02 -9.74
C VAL A 206 12.69 -17.08 -10.85
N MET A 207 13.36 -15.97 -10.54
CA MET A 207 13.88 -15.04 -11.55
C MET A 207 14.89 -15.74 -12.48
N ARG A 208 15.84 -16.48 -11.90
CA ARG A 208 16.80 -17.28 -12.71
C ARG A 208 16.13 -18.30 -13.60
N MET A 209 15.17 -19.08 -13.06
CA MET A 209 14.44 -20.11 -13.85
C MET A 209 13.58 -19.52 -14.96
N ARG A 210 13.17 -18.23 -14.83
CA ARG A 210 12.35 -17.55 -15.83
C ARG A 210 13.15 -16.66 -16.78
N ASP A 211 14.48 -16.76 -16.74
CA ASP A 211 15.38 -15.94 -17.56
C ASP A 211 15.09 -14.43 -17.38
N ILE A 212 15.07 -14.00 -16.13
CA ILE A 212 14.91 -12.59 -15.75
C ILE A 212 16.27 -12.08 -15.28
N GLU A 213 16.82 -11.12 -15.98
CA GLU A 213 18.07 -10.46 -15.62
C GLU A 213 17.91 -9.62 -14.34
N THR A 214 18.97 -9.52 -13.53
CA THR A 214 18.91 -8.75 -12.28
C THR A 214 20.06 -7.75 -12.15
N HIS A 215 19.73 -6.49 -11.81
CA HIS A 215 20.65 -5.41 -11.50
C HIS A 215 20.43 -4.98 -10.05
N LEU A 216 21.21 -5.49 -9.11
CA LEU A 216 21.01 -5.36 -7.66
C LEU A 216 22.17 -4.67 -6.99
N GLY A 217 21.92 -4.04 -5.82
CA GLY A 217 22.95 -3.44 -4.97
C GLY A 217 23.45 -2.07 -5.42
N HIS A 218 22.87 -1.47 -6.45
CA HIS A 218 23.30 -0.19 -6.98
C HIS A 218 22.23 0.88 -6.80
N LYS A 219 22.62 2.04 -6.26
CA LYS A 219 21.70 3.18 -6.12
C LYS A 219 21.25 3.68 -7.48
N LEU A 220 19.98 4.06 -7.53
CA LEU A 220 19.39 4.66 -8.72
C LEU A 220 19.82 6.12 -8.84
N LYS A 221 20.25 6.52 -10.03
CA LYS A 221 20.56 7.90 -10.40
C LYS A 221 19.36 8.57 -11.06
N GLY A 222 18.61 7.83 -11.89
CA GLY A 222 17.45 8.36 -12.58
C GLY A 222 16.92 7.46 -13.68
N PHE A 223 15.99 8.03 -14.43
CA PHE A 223 15.33 7.38 -15.57
C PHE A 223 15.39 8.29 -16.78
N SER A 224 15.24 7.71 -17.95
CA SER A 224 15.08 8.42 -19.22
C SER A 224 14.03 7.72 -20.08
N ALA A 225 13.69 8.32 -21.22
CA ALA A 225 12.79 7.69 -22.18
C ALA A 225 13.31 6.35 -22.74
N VAL A 226 14.62 6.08 -22.59
CA VAL A 226 15.29 4.93 -23.18
C VAL A 226 15.95 3.99 -22.15
N GLY A 227 15.84 4.27 -20.85
CA GLY A 227 16.47 3.38 -19.88
C GLY A 227 16.57 3.88 -18.45
N VAL A 228 17.33 3.13 -17.66
CA VAL A 228 17.56 3.33 -16.23
C VAL A 228 19.05 3.56 -15.99
N SER A 229 19.37 4.58 -15.18
CA SER A 229 20.73 4.91 -14.77
C SER A 229 20.95 4.55 -13.30
N THR A 230 22.05 3.84 -13.01
CA THR A 230 22.44 3.40 -11.66
C THR A 230 23.93 3.67 -11.40
N GLU A 231 24.37 3.53 -10.14
CA GLU A 231 25.80 3.58 -9.80
C GLU A 231 26.59 2.40 -10.39
N GLY A 232 25.93 1.29 -10.70
CA GLY A 232 26.51 0.09 -11.30
C GLY A 232 26.56 0.09 -12.82
N GLY A 233 26.08 1.19 -13.46
CA GLY A 233 25.97 1.33 -14.91
C GLY A 233 24.54 1.56 -15.38
N ASP A 234 24.39 1.89 -16.65
CA ASP A 234 23.14 2.20 -17.30
C ASP A 234 22.66 1.00 -18.13
N PHE A 235 21.36 0.85 -18.28
CA PHE A 235 20.77 -0.16 -19.16
C PHE A 235 19.52 0.37 -19.85
N THR A 236 19.27 -0.12 -21.06
CA THR A 236 18.11 0.29 -21.86
C THR A 236 16.83 -0.37 -21.37
N ALA A 237 15.71 0.34 -21.52
CA ALA A 237 14.37 -0.19 -21.25
C ALA A 237 13.33 0.58 -22.08
N ASP A 238 12.42 -0.14 -22.73
CA ASP A 238 11.29 0.41 -23.51
C ASP A 238 10.04 0.62 -22.64
N LEU A 239 9.96 -0.10 -21.52
CA LEU A 239 8.94 0.08 -20.50
C LEU A 239 9.59 -0.04 -19.11
N ILE A 240 9.40 0.99 -18.28
CA ILE A 240 9.94 1.04 -16.93
C ILE A 240 8.80 1.05 -15.93
N LEU A 241 8.76 0.07 -15.05
CA LEU A 241 7.86 0.02 -13.90
C LEU A 241 8.69 0.19 -12.63
N PHE A 242 8.40 1.25 -11.88
CA PHE A 242 9.18 1.54 -10.69
C PHE A 242 8.29 1.88 -9.49
N MET A 243 8.56 1.23 -8.36
CA MET A 243 7.91 1.52 -7.08
C MET A 243 8.88 2.29 -6.19
N PRO A 244 8.73 3.60 -6.05
CA PRO A 244 9.54 4.39 -5.12
C PRO A 244 9.24 4.06 -3.66
N GLY A 245 10.09 4.53 -2.76
CA GLY A 245 9.77 4.59 -1.34
C GLY A 245 8.54 5.46 -1.07
N MET A 246 7.95 5.27 0.09
CA MET A 246 6.75 6.01 0.51
C MET A 246 7.10 7.08 1.54
N THR A 247 6.28 8.11 1.62
CA THR A 247 6.30 9.16 2.65
C THR A 247 4.88 9.49 3.07
N GLY A 248 4.72 10.35 4.07
CA GLY A 248 3.43 10.81 4.55
C GLY A 248 2.65 11.60 3.51
N ASN A 249 1.36 11.73 3.74
CA ASN A 249 0.49 12.55 2.91
C ASN A 249 0.90 14.02 2.96
N ALA A 250 0.68 14.77 1.88
CA ALA A 250 1.15 16.15 1.76
C ALA A 250 0.58 17.09 2.84
N TRP A 251 -0.68 16.89 3.23
CA TRP A 251 -1.32 17.75 4.23
C TRP A 251 -0.69 17.65 5.63
N PHE A 252 0.13 16.61 5.91
CA PHE A 252 0.88 16.54 7.18
C PHE A 252 1.92 17.67 7.29
N GLU A 253 2.42 18.17 6.16
CA GLU A 253 3.44 19.22 6.11
C GLU A 253 2.93 20.57 6.63
N SER A 254 1.62 20.83 6.53
CA SER A 254 0.94 22.05 7.03
C SER A 254 0.39 21.91 8.45
N THR A 255 0.82 20.89 9.20
CA THR A 255 0.35 20.62 10.57
C THR A 255 1.50 20.55 11.57
N GLN A 256 1.15 20.60 12.87
CA GLN A 256 2.08 20.31 13.97
C GLN A 256 2.12 18.82 14.35
N LEU A 257 1.58 17.93 13.54
CA LEU A 257 1.65 16.48 13.77
C LEU A 257 3.11 16.03 13.90
N PRO A 258 3.47 15.28 14.95
CA PRO A 258 4.81 14.71 15.06
C PRO A 258 5.03 13.74 13.88
N ARG A 259 6.14 13.92 13.17
CA ARG A 259 6.48 13.12 11.98
C ARG A 259 7.78 12.39 12.19
N SER A 260 7.86 11.17 11.68
CA SER A 260 9.10 10.42 11.55
C SER A 260 10.04 11.11 10.55
N PRO A 261 11.34 10.80 10.56
CA PRO A 261 12.28 11.29 9.54
C PRO A 261 11.83 10.99 8.11
N GLY A 262 11.07 9.90 7.92
CA GLY A 262 10.47 9.52 6.62
C GLY A 262 9.20 10.26 6.25
N GLY A 263 8.70 11.17 7.11
CA GLY A 263 7.55 12.03 6.85
C GLY A 263 6.19 11.44 7.21
N LEU A 264 6.13 10.27 7.84
CA LEU A 264 4.89 9.65 8.33
C LEU A 264 4.49 10.20 9.69
N VAL A 265 3.21 10.16 10.05
CA VAL A 265 2.75 10.55 11.39
C VAL A 265 3.31 9.58 12.44
N GLN A 266 4.05 10.09 13.41
CA GLN A 266 4.66 9.28 14.46
C GLN A 266 3.61 8.88 15.50
N ALA A 267 3.54 7.58 15.79
CA ALA A 267 2.63 7.02 16.77
C ALA A 267 3.33 6.00 17.67
N ASP A 268 2.71 5.75 18.82
CA ASP A 268 3.12 4.69 19.74
C ASP A 268 2.57 3.31 19.33
N ALA A 269 2.87 2.29 20.15
CA ALA A 269 2.38 0.92 19.93
C ALA A 269 0.86 0.77 20.04
N GLN A 270 0.18 1.74 20.62
CA GLN A 270 -1.28 1.86 20.74
C GLN A 270 -1.91 2.58 19.55
N CYS A 271 -1.11 2.97 18.54
CA CYS A 271 -1.51 3.79 17.39
C CYS A 271 -1.89 5.23 17.77
N ARG A 272 -1.56 5.72 18.97
CA ARG A 272 -1.83 7.06 19.44
C ARG A 272 -0.77 8.02 18.90
N VAL A 273 -1.19 9.17 18.44
CA VAL A 273 -0.28 10.24 18.02
C VAL A 273 0.31 10.91 19.27
N ALA A 274 1.64 11.00 19.34
CA ALA A 274 2.32 11.55 20.51
C ALA A 274 1.90 13.00 20.79
N GLY A 275 1.62 13.31 22.06
CA GLY A 275 1.23 14.66 22.52
C GLY A 275 -0.21 15.05 22.20
N LEU A 276 -1.02 14.20 21.59
CA LEU A 276 -2.42 14.49 21.26
C LEU A 276 -3.38 13.50 21.93
N GLU A 277 -4.40 14.02 22.57
CA GLU A 277 -5.47 13.21 23.15
C GLU A 277 -6.48 12.83 22.06
N ARG A 278 -6.96 11.57 22.07
CA ARG A 278 -7.99 11.06 21.16
C ARG A 278 -7.66 11.26 19.67
N VAL A 279 -6.37 11.33 19.32
CA VAL A 279 -5.89 11.37 17.95
C VAL A 279 -5.05 10.12 17.69
N TYR A 280 -5.49 9.34 16.72
CA TYR A 280 -4.89 8.06 16.34
C TYR A 280 -4.55 8.02 14.86
N VAL A 281 -3.56 7.20 14.50
CA VAL A 281 -3.20 6.97 13.10
C VAL A 281 -3.19 5.48 12.78
N ALA A 282 -3.56 5.11 11.56
CA ALA A 282 -3.54 3.72 11.10
C ALA A 282 -3.17 3.60 9.61
N GLY A 283 -2.63 2.46 9.23
CA GLY A 283 -2.23 2.16 7.86
C GLY A 283 -0.97 2.92 7.43
N ASP A 284 -0.89 3.22 6.15
CA ASP A 284 0.30 3.80 5.52
C ASP A 284 0.57 5.25 5.97
N SER A 285 -0.37 5.90 6.64
CA SER A 285 -0.21 7.24 7.22
C SER A 285 0.77 7.27 8.38
N GLY A 286 0.91 6.18 9.15
CA GLY A 286 1.63 6.16 10.42
C GLY A 286 3.01 5.53 10.35
N SER A 287 3.91 6.02 11.21
CA SER A 287 5.16 5.37 11.61
C SER A 287 4.97 4.83 13.03
N PHE A 288 5.25 3.55 13.23
CA PHE A 288 4.99 2.83 14.46
C PHE A 288 6.25 2.14 14.97
N PRO A 289 6.42 1.97 16.30
CA PRO A 289 7.49 1.14 16.83
C PRO A 289 7.32 -0.30 16.36
N GLY A 290 8.43 -0.93 16.00
CA GLY A 290 8.46 -2.31 15.53
C GLY A 290 9.65 -2.59 14.64
N PRO A 291 9.77 -3.79 14.10
CA PRO A 291 10.91 -4.17 13.27
C PRO A 291 10.88 -3.44 11.91
N ASP A 292 12.06 -3.21 11.33
CA ASP A 292 12.21 -2.55 10.01
C ASP A 292 11.45 -3.25 8.89
N TRP A 293 11.17 -4.54 9.04
CA TRP A 293 10.40 -5.31 8.07
C TRP A 293 8.88 -5.16 8.20
N MET A 294 8.36 -4.42 9.18
CA MET A 294 6.91 -4.23 9.33
C MET A 294 6.30 -3.71 8.01
N PRO A 295 5.32 -4.43 7.43
CA PRO A 295 4.86 -4.12 6.09
C PRO A 295 3.81 -3.02 6.06
N LYS A 296 3.82 -2.22 5.01
CA LYS A 296 2.72 -1.34 4.61
C LYS A 296 1.73 -2.16 3.76
N GLN A 297 0.87 -2.91 4.44
CA GLN A 297 -0.11 -3.84 3.84
C GLN A 297 -1.51 -3.59 4.36
N ALA A 298 -2.52 -3.98 3.57
CA ALA A 298 -3.93 -3.91 3.94
C ALA A 298 -4.23 -4.60 5.28
N HIS A 299 -3.68 -5.81 5.48
CA HIS A 299 -3.84 -6.57 6.71
C HIS A 299 -3.31 -5.82 7.94
N MET A 300 -2.11 -5.23 7.85
CA MET A 300 -1.56 -4.40 8.92
C MET A 300 -2.39 -3.15 9.18
N ALA A 301 -2.88 -2.52 8.12
CA ALA A 301 -3.77 -1.37 8.22
C ALA A 301 -5.06 -1.71 8.99
N ASP A 302 -5.62 -2.90 8.76
CA ASP A 302 -6.79 -3.40 9.47
C ASP A 302 -6.50 -3.66 10.97
N LEU A 303 -5.36 -4.26 11.30
CA LEU A 303 -4.95 -4.51 12.69
C LEU A 303 -4.72 -3.20 13.45
N GLN A 304 -4.01 -2.26 12.84
CA GLN A 304 -3.75 -0.93 13.41
C GLN A 304 -5.05 -0.15 13.61
N ALA A 305 -5.96 -0.15 12.64
CA ALA A 305 -7.24 0.53 12.76
C ALA A 305 -8.10 -0.03 13.90
N ARG A 306 -8.11 -1.33 14.12
CA ARG A 306 -8.82 -1.96 15.24
C ARG A 306 -8.21 -1.58 16.58
N ALA A 307 -6.88 -1.52 16.69
CA ALA A 307 -6.20 -1.06 17.89
C ALA A 307 -6.52 0.42 18.17
N ALA A 308 -6.38 1.29 17.15
CA ALA A 308 -6.68 2.71 17.22
C ALA A 308 -8.13 2.98 17.70
N VAL A 309 -9.13 2.35 17.07
CA VAL A 309 -10.53 2.49 17.48
C VAL A 309 -10.75 2.01 18.91
N GLY A 310 -10.20 0.83 19.25
CA GLY A 310 -10.37 0.28 20.58
C GLY A 310 -9.78 1.16 21.68
N ASN A 311 -8.70 1.86 21.40
CA ASN A 311 -8.05 2.80 22.30
C ASN A 311 -8.78 4.15 22.36
N LEU A 312 -9.23 4.67 21.22
CA LEU A 312 -10.06 5.88 21.18
C LEU A 312 -11.35 5.70 22.02
N LEU A 313 -12.00 4.54 21.90
CA LEU A 313 -13.19 4.21 22.69
C LEU A 313 -12.87 4.05 24.18
N ALA A 314 -11.70 3.58 24.56
CA ALA A 314 -11.24 3.52 25.94
C ALA A 314 -11.08 4.94 26.52
N GLU A 315 -10.43 5.86 25.77
CA GLU A 315 -10.30 7.26 26.20
C GLU A 315 -11.65 7.97 26.36
N PHE A 316 -12.65 7.68 25.52
CA PHE A 316 -14.00 8.22 25.73
C PHE A 316 -14.67 7.72 27.04
N ARG A 317 -14.24 6.57 27.56
CA ARG A 317 -14.68 6.04 28.87
C ARG A 317 -13.76 6.41 30.01
N SER A 318 -12.78 7.32 29.76
CA SER A 318 -11.74 7.70 30.73
C SER A 318 -10.86 6.51 31.16
N GLU A 319 -10.72 5.52 30.29
CA GLU A 319 -9.84 4.37 30.45
C GLU A 319 -8.51 4.59 29.69
N ALA A 320 -7.41 4.04 30.19
CA ALA A 320 -6.12 4.13 29.53
C ALA A 320 -6.10 3.30 28.24
N PRO A 321 -5.51 3.81 27.11
CA PRO A 321 -5.31 3.06 25.91
C PRO A 321 -4.29 1.93 26.13
N ARG A 322 -4.67 0.66 25.87
CA ARG A 322 -3.83 -0.52 26.13
C ARG A 322 -3.76 -1.48 24.93
N LYS A 323 -4.62 -1.29 23.91
CA LYS A 323 -4.66 -2.20 22.76
C LYS A 323 -3.48 -1.94 21.85
N THR A 324 -2.72 -2.99 21.55
CA THR A 324 -1.66 -2.99 20.55
C THR A 324 -2.06 -3.84 19.35
N PHE A 325 -1.27 -3.81 18.31
CA PHE A 325 -1.43 -4.68 17.14
C PHE A 325 -0.25 -5.63 17.02
N LYS A 326 -0.48 -6.81 16.50
CA LYS A 326 0.56 -7.79 16.23
C LYS A 326 1.22 -7.46 14.89
N VAL A 327 2.57 -7.40 14.88
CA VAL A 327 3.32 -7.23 13.64
C VAL A 327 3.43 -8.57 12.92
N GLU A 328 2.80 -8.65 11.77
CA GLU A 328 2.84 -9.84 10.92
C GLU A 328 2.71 -9.49 9.43
N LEU A 329 3.32 -10.32 8.61
CA LEU A 329 3.22 -10.24 7.16
C LEU A 329 2.60 -11.54 6.65
N VAL A 330 1.50 -11.42 5.93
CA VAL A 330 0.91 -12.52 5.18
C VAL A 330 0.70 -12.04 3.75
N CYS A 331 1.33 -12.70 2.81
CA CYS A 331 1.33 -12.30 1.41
C CYS A 331 1.30 -13.53 0.51
N ILE A 332 0.52 -13.46 -0.56
CA ILE A 332 0.61 -14.39 -1.69
C ILE A 332 1.24 -13.60 -2.84
N VAL A 333 2.48 -13.92 -3.19
CA VAL A 333 3.12 -13.41 -4.41
C VAL A 333 2.54 -14.16 -5.59
N ASP A 334 1.63 -13.51 -6.29
CA ASP A 334 0.83 -14.10 -7.38
C ASP A 334 1.51 -13.89 -8.74
N ALA A 335 1.50 -14.92 -9.57
CA ALA A 335 2.03 -14.91 -10.93
C ALA A 335 0.94 -15.24 -11.97
N MET A 336 -0.29 -14.76 -11.76
CA MET A 336 -1.49 -14.92 -12.61
C MET A 336 -2.16 -16.29 -12.59
N ASP A 337 -1.41 -17.39 -12.52
CA ASP A 337 -1.94 -18.76 -12.54
C ASP A 337 -1.56 -19.56 -11.29
N ARG A 338 -0.58 -19.07 -10.56
CA ARG A 338 -0.07 -19.67 -9.32
C ARG A 338 0.51 -18.60 -8.40
N GLY A 339 0.63 -18.90 -7.13
CA GLY A 339 1.19 -17.98 -6.14
C GLY A 339 2.07 -18.69 -5.13
N MET A 340 2.97 -17.95 -4.51
CA MET A 340 3.79 -18.35 -3.36
C MET A 340 3.21 -17.72 -2.10
N LEU A 341 2.90 -18.53 -1.09
CA LEU A 341 2.49 -17.99 0.22
C LEU A 341 3.72 -17.67 1.06
N VAL A 342 3.79 -16.44 1.54
CA VAL A 342 4.79 -15.99 2.48
C VAL A 342 4.10 -15.51 3.75
N ALA A 343 4.51 -16.03 4.90
CA ALA A 343 4.07 -15.56 6.20
C ALA A 343 5.27 -15.29 7.09
N ARG A 344 5.27 -14.14 7.76
CA ARG A 344 6.33 -13.74 8.67
C ARG A 344 5.75 -13.12 9.92
N THR A 345 6.29 -13.53 11.05
CA THR A 345 6.12 -12.90 12.35
C THR A 345 7.52 -12.61 12.93
N GLU A 346 7.63 -12.02 14.09
CA GLU A 346 8.91 -11.81 14.75
C GLU A 346 9.67 -13.13 14.99
N LYS A 347 8.94 -14.22 15.25
CA LYS A 347 9.51 -15.52 15.62
C LYS A 347 9.60 -16.52 14.46
N HIS A 348 8.75 -16.38 13.46
CA HIS A 348 8.60 -17.38 12.39
C HIS A 348 8.65 -16.75 11.01
N ASN A 349 9.30 -17.45 10.09
CA ASN A 349 9.26 -17.12 8.67
C ASN A 349 8.96 -18.39 7.87
N LEU A 350 7.78 -18.40 7.21
CA LEU A 350 7.30 -19.48 6.39
C LEU A 350 7.21 -19.00 4.94
N MET A 351 7.68 -19.84 4.02
CA MET A 351 7.43 -19.71 2.60
C MET A 351 6.98 -21.07 2.08
N LEU A 352 5.83 -21.10 1.42
CA LEU A 352 5.33 -22.29 0.72
C LEU A 352 5.58 -22.14 -0.79
N PRO A 353 5.94 -23.25 -1.47
CA PRO A 353 6.21 -23.24 -2.90
C PRO A 353 5.03 -22.74 -3.72
N SER A 354 5.33 -22.31 -4.95
CA SER A 354 4.32 -21.83 -5.89
C SER A 354 3.29 -22.92 -6.23
N SER A 355 2.01 -22.59 -6.06
CA SER A 355 0.88 -23.47 -6.31
C SER A 355 -0.30 -22.74 -6.94
N ARG A 356 -1.09 -23.42 -7.79
CA ARG A 356 -2.37 -22.92 -8.29
C ARG A 356 -3.36 -22.65 -7.16
N LEU A 357 -3.29 -23.43 -6.07
CA LEU A 357 -4.14 -23.25 -4.91
C LEU A 357 -4.00 -21.85 -4.32
N PHE A 358 -2.79 -21.29 -4.21
CA PHE A 358 -2.57 -19.97 -3.63
C PHE A 358 -3.11 -18.86 -4.54
N HIS A 359 -3.06 -19.01 -5.86
CA HIS A 359 -3.72 -18.07 -6.78
C HIS A 359 -5.24 -18.06 -6.52
N TRP A 360 -5.88 -19.21 -6.44
CA TRP A 360 -7.31 -19.31 -6.16
C TRP A 360 -7.67 -18.79 -4.76
N LEU A 361 -6.85 -19.07 -3.75
CA LEU A 361 -7.05 -18.53 -2.39
C LEU A 361 -6.98 -17.01 -2.37
N LYS A 362 -6.06 -16.39 -3.12
CA LYS A 362 -5.98 -14.93 -3.24
C LYS A 362 -7.24 -14.34 -3.86
N ARG A 363 -7.78 -14.96 -4.92
CA ARG A 363 -9.03 -14.54 -5.57
C ARG A 363 -10.25 -14.75 -4.66
N ALA A 364 -10.30 -15.85 -3.94
CA ALA A 364 -11.37 -16.13 -2.97
C ALA A 364 -11.32 -15.12 -1.80
N PHE A 365 -10.12 -14.80 -1.32
CA PHE A 365 -9.94 -13.77 -0.30
C PHE A 365 -10.39 -12.40 -0.79
N GLU A 366 -10.04 -11.98 -2.01
CA GLU A 366 -10.54 -10.74 -2.61
C GLU A 366 -12.08 -10.71 -2.60
N TRP A 367 -12.71 -11.76 -3.12
CA TRP A 367 -14.18 -11.85 -3.15
C TRP A 367 -14.79 -11.73 -1.74
N TRP A 368 -14.25 -12.46 -0.78
CA TRP A 368 -14.70 -12.43 0.61
C TRP A 368 -14.49 -11.06 1.25
N TYR A 369 -13.31 -10.46 1.05
CA TYR A 369 -12.96 -9.16 1.62
C TYR A 369 -13.85 -8.03 1.06
N LEU A 370 -14.16 -8.09 -0.23
CA LEU A 370 -14.96 -7.05 -0.89
C LEU A 370 -16.48 -7.19 -0.65
N ARG A 371 -16.94 -8.34 -0.21
CA ARG A 371 -18.37 -8.61 0.02
C ARG A 371 -19.09 -7.56 0.89
N PRO A 372 -18.52 -7.02 1.98
CA PRO A 372 -19.20 -6.00 2.78
C PRO A 372 -19.34 -4.64 2.11
N PHE A 373 -18.58 -4.39 1.05
CA PHE A 373 -18.53 -3.11 0.34
C PHE A 373 -19.35 -3.10 -0.96
N ARG A 374 -19.84 -4.27 -1.36
CA ARG A 374 -20.73 -4.46 -2.54
C ARG A 374 -22.20 -4.29 -2.21
#